data_43de9b15eaf05e261c9f4501a6d8caba
#
_entry.id   43de9b15eaf05e261c9f4501a6d8caba
#
_cell.length_a   1.000
_cell.length_b   1.000
_cell.length_c   1.000
_cell.angle_alpha   90.00
_cell.angle_beta   90.00
_cell.angle_gamma   90.00
#
_symmetry.space_group_name_H-M   'P 1'
#
loop_
_entity.id
_entity.type
_entity.pdbx_description
1 polymer ?
#
loop_
_entity_poly.entity_id
_entity_poly.type
_entity_poly.pdbx_seq_one_letter_code
_entity_poly.pdbx_strand_id
1 'polypeptide(L)'
;LDQEEGVLIMADLFGGTPSNLATKIALRKENVETVTGVNLPMIIQFVTERETQTLDELVESCIETAQDGIKCPTKIMKERR
;
A
#
# COMPACT_ATOMS: atom_id res chain seq x y z
N LEU A 1 -15.57 5.35 8.88
CA LEU A 1 -14.67 4.26 9.24
C LEU A 1 -14.49 4.21 10.74
N ASP A 2 -14.60 3.02 11.28
CA ASP A 2 -14.43 2.81 12.71
C ASP A 2 -12.98 3.07 13.11
N GLN A 3 -12.77 3.80 14.21
CA GLN A 3 -11.43 4.10 14.70
C GLN A 3 -10.66 2.84 15.07
N GLU A 4 -11.35 1.79 15.48
CA GLU A 4 -10.72 0.53 15.86
C GLU A 4 -10.16 -0.22 14.65
N GLU A 5 -10.69 0.05 13.47
CA GLU A 5 -10.24 -0.63 12.26
C GLU A 5 -9.01 0.01 11.65
N GLY A 6 -8.74 1.24 12.01
CA GLY A 6 -7.58 1.94 11.51
C GLY A 6 -7.79 2.62 10.16
N VAL A 7 -6.77 3.34 9.73
CA VAL A 7 -6.78 4.09 8.48
C VAL A 7 -5.45 3.86 7.76
N LEU A 8 -5.53 3.51 6.48
CA LEU A 8 -4.35 3.38 5.64
C LEU A 8 -4.35 4.51 4.62
N ILE A 9 -3.34 5.36 4.69
CA ILE A 9 -3.16 6.48 3.77
C ILE A 9 -2.21 6.04 2.68
N MET A 10 -2.63 6.21 1.43
CA MET A 10 -1.81 5.83 0.27
C MET A 10 -1.35 7.07 -0.47
N ALA A 11 -0.07 7.14 -0.79
CA ALA A 11 0.51 8.22 -1.58
C ALA A 11 1.31 7.62 -2.73
N ASP A 12 1.42 8.38 -3.81
CA ASP A 12 2.11 7.88 -4.99
C ASP A 12 3.63 8.02 -4.91
N LEU A 13 4.13 8.97 -4.15
CA LEU A 13 5.56 9.28 -4.15
C LEU A 13 6.08 9.42 -2.73
N PHE A 14 7.16 8.72 -2.43
CA PHE A 14 7.86 8.87 -1.16
C PHE A 14 8.62 10.20 -1.15
N GLY A 15 8.48 10.95 -0.05
CA GLY A 15 9.21 12.19 0.12
C GLY A 15 8.52 13.42 -0.46
N GLY A 16 7.39 13.27 -1.16
CA GLY A 16 6.61 14.41 -1.61
C GLY A 16 5.82 15.03 -0.46
N THR A 17 5.32 16.26 -0.66
CA THR A 17 4.57 16.95 0.38
C THR A 17 3.39 16.16 0.92
N PRO A 18 2.52 15.56 0.08
CA PRO A 18 1.42 14.75 0.61
C PRO A 18 1.89 13.58 1.45
N SER A 19 2.93 12.89 1.00
CA SER A 19 3.50 11.75 1.74
C SER A 19 4.06 12.21 3.09
N ASN A 20 4.76 13.35 3.11
CA ASN A 20 5.35 13.86 4.34
C ASN A 20 4.29 14.27 5.36
N LEU A 21 3.23 14.93 4.90
CA LEU A 21 2.13 15.32 5.77
C LEU A 21 1.38 14.11 6.32
N ALA A 22 1.13 13.12 5.47
CA ALA A 22 0.46 11.89 5.89
C ALA A 22 1.29 11.14 6.94
N THR A 23 2.60 11.08 6.74
CA THR A 23 3.50 10.41 7.67
C THR A 23 3.48 11.12 9.03
N LYS A 24 3.48 12.46 9.04
CA LYS A 24 3.40 13.21 10.30
C LYS A 24 2.11 12.91 11.05
N ILE A 25 1.00 12.80 10.34
CA ILE A 25 -0.28 12.44 10.95
C ILE A 25 -0.22 11.02 11.51
N ALA A 26 0.30 10.09 10.72
CA ALA A 26 0.38 8.68 11.12
C ALA A 26 1.22 8.49 12.37
N LEU A 27 2.33 9.23 12.50
CA LEU A 27 3.21 9.12 13.66
C LEU A 27 2.54 9.55 14.97
N ARG A 28 1.45 10.30 14.89
CA ARG A 28 0.72 10.78 16.07
C ARG A 28 -0.45 9.87 16.46
N LYS A 29 -0.75 8.87 15.64
CA LYS A 29 -1.92 8.02 15.86
C LYS A 29 -1.52 6.57 15.75
N GLU A 30 -2.03 5.75 16.66
CA GLU A 30 -1.64 4.34 16.73
C GLU A 30 -2.23 3.50 15.60
N ASN A 31 -3.39 3.91 15.09
CA ASN A 31 -4.08 3.11 14.09
C ASN A 31 -4.12 3.78 12.73
N VAL A 32 -3.09 4.55 12.41
CA VAL A 32 -2.96 5.19 11.09
C VAL A 32 -1.58 4.85 10.53
N GLU A 33 -1.57 4.35 9.30
CA GLU A 33 -0.33 4.05 8.59
C GLU A 33 -0.32 4.71 7.23
N THR A 34 0.87 4.94 6.70
CA THR A 34 1.05 5.53 5.38
C THR A 34 1.90 4.60 4.53
N VAL A 35 1.45 4.34 3.30
CA VAL A 35 2.26 3.62 2.31
C VAL A 35 2.41 4.49 1.08
N THR A 36 3.56 4.37 0.42
CA THR A 36 3.87 5.14 -0.78
C THR A 36 4.02 4.20 -1.97
N GLY A 37 4.11 4.79 -3.16
CA GLY A 37 4.21 3.99 -4.38
C GLY A 37 2.92 3.33 -4.76
N VAL A 38 1.78 3.98 -4.44
CA VAL A 38 0.47 3.40 -4.73
C VAL A 38 0.33 3.10 -6.22
N ASN A 39 -0.17 1.91 -6.52
CA ASN A 39 -0.50 1.50 -7.87
C ASN A 39 -1.79 0.71 -7.83
N LEU A 40 -2.32 0.36 -8.99
CA LEU A 40 -3.61 -0.33 -9.05
C LEU A 40 -3.62 -1.66 -8.29
N PRO A 41 -2.59 -2.53 -8.41
CA PRO A 41 -2.58 -3.76 -7.60
C PRO A 41 -2.69 -3.51 -6.10
N MET A 42 -2.07 -2.46 -5.58
CA MET A 42 -2.17 -2.11 -4.17
C MET A 42 -3.61 -1.77 -3.78
N ILE A 43 -4.28 -0.97 -4.61
CA ILE A 43 -5.67 -0.56 -4.34
C ILE A 43 -6.59 -1.78 -4.36
N ILE A 44 -6.42 -2.66 -5.32
CA ILE A 44 -7.23 -3.88 -5.43
C ILE A 44 -7.01 -4.75 -4.19
N GLN A 45 -5.77 -4.91 -3.76
CA GLN A 45 -5.44 -5.69 -2.58
C GLN A 45 -6.13 -5.11 -1.33
N PHE A 46 -6.05 -3.80 -1.18
CA PHE A 46 -6.69 -3.13 -0.05
C PHE A 46 -8.21 -3.37 -0.03
N VAL A 47 -8.87 -3.12 -1.15
CA VAL A 47 -10.33 -3.27 -1.24
C VAL A 47 -10.75 -4.71 -0.96
N THR A 48 -9.97 -5.68 -1.44
CA THR A 48 -10.29 -7.09 -1.31
C THR A 48 -10.10 -7.59 0.12
N GLU A 49 -9.06 -7.15 0.81
CA GLU A 49 -8.66 -7.73 2.09
C GLU A 49 -8.92 -6.85 3.30
N ARG A 50 -9.43 -5.65 3.11
CA ARG A 50 -9.57 -4.69 4.22
C ARG A 50 -10.46 -5.19 5.37
N GLU A 51 -11.40 -6.08 5.09
CA GLU A 51 -12.32 -6.56 6.12
C GLU A 51 -11.80 -7.81 6.85
N THR A 52 -10.76 -8.45 6.32
CA THR A 52 -10.24 -9.69 6.88
C THR A 52 -8.84 -9.56 7.46
N GLN A 53 -8.13 -8.47 7.18
CA GLN A 53 -6.77 -8.27 7.66
C GLN A 53 -6.70 -7.11 8.63
N THR A 54 -5.76 -7.19 9.58
CA THR A 54 -5.46 -6.07 10.45
C THR A 54 -4.73 -4.99 9.66
N LEU A 55 -4.60 -3.81 10.24
CA LEU A 55 -3.87 -2.72 9.58
C LEU A 55 -2.44 -3.11 9.25
N ASP A 56 -1.73 -3.74 10.18
CA ASP A 56 -0.36 -4.18 9.94
C ASP A 56 -0.28 -5.20 8.81
N GLU A 57 -1.21 -6.15 8.79
CA GLU A 57 -1.28 -7.14 7.72
C GLU A 57 -1.56 -6.49 6.38
N LEU A 58 -2.47 -5.51 6.36
CA LEU A 58 -2.79 -4.77 5.13
C LEU A 58 -1.59 -4.00 4.59
N VAL A 59 -0.85 -3.33 5.48
CA VAL A 59 0.36 -2.60 5.07
C VAL A 59 1.31 -3.54 4.34
N GLU A 60 1.61 -4.68 4.94
CA GLU A 60 2.55 -5.63 4.34
C GLU A 60 2.03 -6.25 3.06
N SER A 61 0.77 -6.68 3.05
CA SER A 61 0.21 -7.33 1.86
C SER A 61 0.03 -6.34 0.72
N CYS A 62 -0.30 -5.09 1.01
CA CYS A 62 -0.43 -4.05 -0.01
C CYS A 62 0.92 -3.73 -0.64
N ILE A 63 1.97 -3.61 0.17
CA ILE A 63 3.32 -3.35 -0.34
C ILE A 63 3.78 -4.51 -1.23
N GLU A 64 3.62 -5.72 -0.74
CA GLU A 64 4.04 -6.91 -1.46
C GLU A 64 3.30 -7.04 -2.80
N THR A 65 2.00 -6.86 -2.78
CA THR A 65 1.18 -6.95 -3.99
C THR A 65 1.55 -5.85 -4.98
N ALA A 66 1.80 -4.64 -4.49
CA ALA A 66 2.19 -3.53 -5.35
C ALA A 66 3.53 -3.80 -6.04
N GLN A 67 4.51 -4.27 -5.28
CA GLN A 67 5.83 -4.60 -5.82
C GLN A 67 5.75 -5.73 -6.84
N ASP A 68 4.96 -6.73 -6.52
CA ASP A 68 4.80 -7.89 -7.39
C ASP A 68 4.08 -7.55 -8.69
N GLY A 69 3.36 -6.45 -8.71
CA GLY A 69 2.67 -5.98 -9.91
C GLY A 69 3.56 -5.24 -10.90
N ILE A 70 4.81 -4.96 -10.54
CA ILE A 70 5.75 -4.24 -11.40
C ILE A 70 6.58 -5.26 -12.17
N LYS A 71 6.26 -5.44 -13.45
CA LYS A 71 6.88 -6.47 -14.27
C LYS A 71 7.13 -5.97 -15.68
N CYS A 72 8.08 -6.62 -16.35
CA CYS A 72 8.29 -6.43 -17.77
C CYS A 72 7.87 -7.73 -18.48
N PRO A 73 6.65 -7.78 -19.03
CA PRO A 73 6.15 -9.01 -19.64
C PRO A 73 7.06 -9.50 -20.77
N THR A 74 7.63 -8.58 -21.53
CA THR A 74 8.53 -8.95 -22.63
C THR A 74 9.73 -9.74 -22.15
N LYS A 75 10.36 -9.29 -21.07
CA LYS A 75 11.51 -9.99 -20.51
C LYS A 75 11.12 -11.36 -19.97
N ILE A 76 9.98 -11.42 -19.29
CA ILE A 76 9.49 -12.68 -18.75
C ILE A 76 9.26 -13.69 -19.87
N MET A 77 8.61 -13.26 -20.95
CA MET A 77 8.32 -14.14 -22.07
C MET A 77 9.60 -14.60 -22.78
N LYS A 78 10.57 -13.71 -22.94
CA LYS A 78 11.85 -14.06 -23.59
C LYS A 78 12.65 -15.07 -22.78
N GLU A 79 12.61 -14.96 -21.46
CA GLU A 79 13.35 -15.87 -20.59
C GLU A 79 12.79 -17.28 -20.61
N ARG A 80 11.54 -17.46 -21.02
CA ARG A 80 10.88 -18.77 -21.07
C ARG A 80 11.15 -19.55 -22.36
N ARG A 81 11.81 -18.94 -23.32
CA ARG A 81 12.11 -19.61 -24.60
C ARG A 81 13.20 -20.67 -24.44
#